data_5347e1678daf4a1d21dd854930e73a63
#
_entry.id   5347e1678daf4a1d21dd854930e73a63
#
_cell.length_a   1.000
_cell.length_b   1.000
_cell.length_c   1.000
_cell.angle_alpha   90.00
_cell.angle_beta   90.00
_cell.angle_gamma   90.00
#
_symmetry.space_group_name_H-M   'P 1'
#
loop_
_entity.id
_entity.type
_entity.pdbx_description
1 polymer ?
#
loop_
_entity_poly.entity_id
_entity_poly.type
_entity_poly.pdbx_seq_one_letter_code
_entity_poly.pdbx_strand_id
1 'polypeptide(L)'
;MIDNKIMYEIVEKLHERFSASISICDVSGRVIVSTDSSCMGEMNLLAIEALNINSKATASMDSRIQKAGAAMPICFQKSRLGAVVIQGAG
;
A
#
# COMPACT_ATOMS: atom_id res chain seq x y z
N MET A 1 8.93 -1.59 14.94
CA MET A 1 8.85 -1.41 13.49
C MET A 1 8.96 -2.75 12.79
N ILE A 2 8.23 -2.95 11.72
CA ILE A 2 8.27 -4.20 10.97
C ILE A 2 9.53 -4.24 10.12
N ASP A 3 10.24 -5.37 10.15
CA ASP A 3 11.42 -5.60 9.34
C ASP A 3 11.04 -5.60 7.84
N ASN A 4 11.85 -4.96 7.00
CA ASN A 4 11.63 -4.92 5.56
C ASN A 4 11.53 -6.32 4.94
N LYS A 5 12.31 -7.27 5.44
CA LYS A 5 12.25 -8.64 4.95
C LYS A 5 10.88 -9.26 5.22
N ILE A 6 10.33 -9.05 6.40
CA ILE A 6 9.01 -9.56 6.76
C ILE A 6 7.94 -8.88 5.91
N MET A 7 8.06 -7.58 5.70
CA MET A 7 7.11 -6.86 4.84
C MET A 7 7.16 -7.39 3.41
N TYR A 8 8.34 -7.66 2.89
CA TYR A 8 8.49 -8.20 1.55
C TYR A 8 7.82 -9.57 1.43
N GLU A 9 8.00 -10.42 2.43
CA GLU A 9 7.37 -11.74 2.44
C GLU A 9 5.85 -11.65 2.47
N ILE A 10 5.31 -10.71 3.25
CA ILE A 10 3.86 -10.48 3.31
C ILE A 10 3.35 -10.04 1.94
N VAL A 11 4.03 -9.10 1.32
CA VAL A 11 3.66 -8.56 0.01
C VAL A 11 3.66 -9.66 -1.04
N GLU A 12 4.70 -10.51 -1.07
CA GLU A 12 4.79 -11.61 -2.02
C GLU A 12 3.68 -12.62 -1.83
N LYS A 13 3.33 -12.94 -0.58
CA LYS A 13 2.25 -13.87 -0.29
C LYS A 13 0.90 -13.34 -0.74
N LEU A 14 0.66 -12.05 -0.52
CA LEU A 14 -0.58 -11.42 -0.98
C LEU A 14 -0.63 -11.37 -2.50
N HIS A 15 0.50 -11.11 -3.15
CA HIS A 15 0.57 -11.08 -4.60
C HIS A 15 0.23 -12.44 -5.23
N GLU A 16 0.66 -13.53 -4.58
CA GLU A 16 0.32 -14.88 -5.06
C GLU A 16 -1.19 -15.12 -5.02
N ARG A 17 -1.90 -14.51 -4.09
CA ARG A 17 -3.34 -14.68 -3.94
C ARG A 17 -4.15 -13.74 -4.83
N PHE A 18 -3.65 -12.54 -5.04
CA PHE A 18 -4.39 -11.50 -5.75
C PHE A 18 -3.56 -11.06 -6.94
N SER A 19 -4.15 -11.05 -8.11
CA SER A 19 -3.45 -10.63 -9.34
C SER A 19 -3.29 -9.12 -9.40
N ALA A 20 -2.94 -8.51 -8.28
CA ALA A 20 -2.83 -7.07 -8.15
C ALA A 20 -1.43 -6.70 -7.67
N SER A 21 -1.06 -5.46 -7.87
CA SER A 21 0.16 -4.90 -7.29
C SER A 21 -0.09 -4.61 -5.81
N ILE A 22 0.80 -5.11 -4.96
CA ILE A 22 0.71 -4.92 -3.52
C ILE A 22 1.88 -4.07 -3.07
N SER A 23 1.60 -3.03 -2.30
CA SER A 23 2.63 -2.14 -1.77
C SER A 23 2.43 -1.91 -0.29
N ILE A 24 3.53 -1.69 0.43
CA ILE A 24 3.50 -1.23 1.81
C ILE A 24 4.19 0.13 1.84
N CYS A 25 3.52 1.08 2.47
CA CYS A 25 4.00 2.46 2.56
C CYS A 25 4.28 2.81 4.01
N ASP A 26 5.20 3.76 4.21
CA ASP A 26 5.46 4.29 5.55
C ASP A 26 4.36 5.28 5.95
N VAL A 27 4.51 5.90 7.11
CA VAL A 27 3.47 6.80 7.65
C VAL A 27 3.29 8.08 6.84
N SER A 28 4.21 8.38 5.94
CA SER A 28 4.06 9.53 5.04
C SER A 28 3.38 9.16 3.72
N GLY A 29 3.18 7.86 3.46
CA GLY A 29 2.61 7.39 2.21
C GLY A 29 3.64 7.04 1.14
N ARG A 30 4.91 6.97 1.50
CA ARG A 30 5.98 6.58 0.58
C ARG A 30 6.10 5.06 0.52
N VAL A 31 6.14 4.52 -0.68
CA VAL A 31 6.26 3.07 -0.90
C VAL A 31 7.64 2.59 -0.46
N ILE A 32 7.66 1.65 0.48
CA ILE A 32 8.91 1.05 0.98
C ILE A 32 9.10 -0.38 0.53
N VAL A 33 8.02 -1.09 0.23
CA VAL A 33 8.06 -2.44 -0.33
C VAL A 33 6.92 -2.56 -1.34
N SER A 34 7.17 -3.17 -2.49
CA SER A 34 6.15 -3.35 -3.51
C SER A 34 6.47 -4.55 -4.40
N THR A 35 5.43 -5.20 -4.90
CA THR A 35 5.57 -6.21 -5.94
C THR A 35 5.89 -5.57 -7.30
N ASP A 36 5.63 -4.27 -7.44
CA ASP A 36 6.00 -3.48 -8.60
C ASP A 36 7.19 -2.62 -8.23
N SER A 37 8.38 -3.03 -8.66
CA SER A 37 9.62 -2.35 -8.29
C SER A 37 9.68 -0.90 -8.79
N SER A 38 8.92 -0.56 -9.82
CA SER A 38 8.91 0.80 -10.35
C SER A 38 8.24 1.79 -9.38
N CYS A 39 7.47 1.30 -8.42
CA CYS A 39 6.78 2.13 -7.44
C CYS A 39 7.64 2.43 -6.19
N MET A 40 8.77 1.75 -6.05
CA MET A 40 9.60 1.89 -4.84
C MET A 40 10.07 3.33 -4.68
N GLY A 41 9.88 3.86 -3.47
CA GLY A 41 10.32 5.21 -3.14
C GLY A 41 9.36 6.31 -3.56
N GLU A 42 8.30 5.99 -4.30
CA GLU A 42 7.33 6.98 -4.74
C GLU A 42 6.23 7.18 -3.69
N MET A 43 5.61 8.35 -3.72
CA MET A 43 4.44 8.62 -2.87
C MET A 43 3.21 7.98 -3.49
N ASN A 44 2.40 7.32 -2.67
CA ASN A 44 1.17 6.70 -3.12
C ASN A 44 -0.02 7.50 -2.62
N LEU A 45 -0.84 8.00 -3.55
CA LEU A 45 -1.95 8.89 -3.22
C LEU A 45 -3.04 8.20 -2.40
N LEU A 46 -3.34 6.93 -2.70
CA LEU A 46 -4.32 6.17 -1.91
C LEU A 46 -3.84 5.94 -0.49
N ALA A 47 -2.54 5.66 -0.32
CA ALA A 47 -1.96 5.49 1.01
C ALA A 47 -2.05 6.79 1.80
N ILE A 48 -1.72 7.91 1.17
CA ILE A 48 -1.80 9.23 1.81
C ILE A 48 -3.24 9.50 2.26
N GLU A 49 -4.22 9.24 1.39
CA GLU A 49 -5.62 9.44 1.75
C GLU A 49 -6.03 8.55 2.92
N ALA A 50 -5.70 7.26 2.87
CA ALA A 50 -6.05 6.33 3.94
C ALA A 50 -5.43 6.74 5.27
N LEU A 51 -4.18 7.20 5.24
CA LEU A 51 -3.50 7.68 6.44
C LEU A 51 -4.14 8.95 6.99
N ASN A 52 -4.56 9.86 6.10
CA ASN A 52 -5.20 11.11 6.51
C ASN A 52 -6.55 10.87 7.16
N ILE A 53 -7.36 9.98 6.58
CA ILE A 53 -8.68 9.69 7.14
C ILE A 53 -8.65 8.60 8.20
N ASN A 54 -7.50 7.95 8.36
CA ASN A 54 -7.29 6.84 9.30
C ASN A 54 -8.30 5.71 9.09
N SER A 55 -8.55 5.39 7.82
CA SER A 55 -9.51 4.37 7.42
C SER A 55 -9.23 3.93 5.99
N LYS A 56 -9.98 2.96 5.50
CA LYS A 56 -9.83 2.49 4.13
C LYS A 56 -10.13 3.59 3.12
N ALA A 57 -9.26 3.74 2.14
CA ALA A 57 -9.47 4.62 0.98
C ALA A 57 -9.54 3.75 -0.27
N THR A 58 -10.42 4.11 -1.20
CA THR A 58 -10.60 3.34 -2.44
C THR A 58 -10.63 4.26 -3.65
N ALA A 59 -10.19 3.73 -4.79
CA ALA A 59 -10.36 4.35 -6.08
C ALA A 59 -10.96 3.30 -6.99
N SER A 60 -12.15 3.56 -7.52
CA SER A 60 -12.89 2.57 -8.30
C SER A 60 -12.48 2.52 -9.77
N MET A 61 -11.74 3.53 -10.24
CA MET A 61 -11.32 3.63 -11.64
C MET A 61 -9.89 4.14 -11.71
N ASP A 62 -9.16 3.71 -12.76
CA ASP A 62 -7.84 4.22 -13.03
C ASP A 62 -7.92 5.69 -13.42
N SER A 63 -6.92 6.46 -13.01
CA SER A 63 -6.74 7.84 -13.42
C SER A 63 -5.33 8.04 -13.96
N ARG A 64 -5.01 9.25 -14.38
CA ARG A 64 -3.68 9.57 -14.90
C ARG A 64 -2.58 9.41 -13.84
N ILE A 65 -2.93 9.57 -12.58
CA ILE A 65 -1.97 9.63 -11.48
C ILE A 65 -2.09 8.48 -10.51
N GLN A 66 -3.12 7.64 -10.64
CA GLN A 66 -3.24 6.50 -9.74
C GLN A 66 -4.14 5.45 -10.34
N LYS A 67 -3.84 4.19 -10.06
CA LYS A 67 -4.65 3.05 -10.48
C LYS A 67 -5.75 2.79 -9.48
N ALA A 68 -6.83 2.19 -9.96
CA ALA A 68 -7.91 1.73 -9.10
C ALA A 68 -7.38 0.76 -8.05
N GLY A 69 -7.96 0.79 -6.88
CA GLY A 69 -7.56 -0.09 -5.81
C GLY A 69 -8.04 0.36 -4.46
N ALA A 70 -7.38 -0.11 -3.43
CA ALA A 70 -7.70 0.21 -2.05
C ALA A 70 -6.44 0.32 -1.21
N ALA A 71 -6.50 1.16 -0.19
CA ALA A 71 -5.43 1.29 0.79
C ALA A 71 -6.04 1.28 2.19
N MET A 72 -5.30 0.72 3.14
CA MET A 72 -5.70 0.72 4.54
C MET A 72 -4.52 1.06 5.41
N PRO A 73 -4.74 1.85 6.49
CA PRO A 73 -3.66 2.08 7.44
C PRO A 73 -3.33 0.81 8.18
N ILE A 74 -2.04 0.64 8.50
CA ILE A 74 -1.56 -0.46 9.34
C ILE A 74 -1.32 0.13 10.72
N CYS A 75 -2.02 -0.39 11.73
CA CYS A 75 -1.91 0.08 13.11
C CYS A 75 -1.53 -1.06 14.04
N PHE A 76 -0.76 -0.73 15.05
CA PHE A 76 -0.41 -1.67 16.11
C PHE A 76 -0.38 -0.92 17.42
N GLN A 77 -1.20 -1.37 18.39
CA GLN A 77 -1.29 -0.75 19.70
C GLN A 77 -1.51 0.77 19.62
N LYS A 78 -2.45 1.18 18.77
CA LYS A 78 -2.82 2.59 18.55
C LYS A 78 -1.74 3.40 17.85
N SER A 79 -0.63 2.77 17.43
CA SER A 79 0.40 3.43 16.64
C SER A 79 0.22 3.11 15.18
N ARG A 80 0.26 4.12 14.33
CA ARG A 80 0.19 3.96 12.89
C ARG A 80 1.57 3.61 12.37
N LEU A 81 1.70 2.46 11.69
CA LEU A 81 2.96 1.99 11.16
C LEU A 81 3.14 2.32 9.68
N GLY A 82 2.04 2.59 8.99
CA GLY A 82 2.07 2.85 7.57
C GLY A 82 0.75 2.46 6.94
N ALA A 83 0.77 2.05 5.68
CA ALA A 83 -0.42 1.63 4.96
C ALA A 83 -0.09 0.50 4.00
N VAL A 84 -1.05 -0.39 3.77
CA VAL A 84 -0.98 -1.40 2.72
C VAL A 84 -1.87 -0.96 1.57
N VAL A 85 -1.39 -1.13 0.34
CA VAL A 85 -2.10 -0.70 -0.87
C VAL A 85 -2.19 -1.85 -1.84
N ILE A 86 -3.38 -2.06 -2.39
CA ILE A 86 -3.63 -3.05 -3.45
C ILE A 86 -4.18 -2.28 -4.64
N GLN A 87 -3.49 -2.31 -5.77
CA GLN A 87 -3.87 -1.53 -6.95
C GLN A 87 -3.72 -2.33 -8.23
N GLY A 88 -4.51 -1.95 -9.24
CA GLY A 88 -4.38 -2.52 -10.57
C GLY A 88 -4.77 -3.98 -10.64
N ALA A 89 -5.76 -4.41 -9.86
CA ALA A 89 -6.27 -5.77 -9.92
C ALA A 89 -6.80 -6.03 -11.34
N GLY A 90 -6.17 -6.95 -12.02
CA GLY A 90 -6.51 -7.25 -13.40
C GLY A 90 -7.65 -8.22 -13.50
#